data_178a2710c7347339d5869777ccd3f575
#
_entry.id   178a2710c7347339d5869777ccd3f575
#
_cell.length_a   1.000
_cell.length_b   1.000
_cell.length_c   1.000
_cell.angle_alpha   90.00
_cell.angle_beta   90.00
_cell.angle_gamma   90.00
#
_symmetry.space_group_name_H-M   'P 1'
#
loop_
_entity.id
_entity.type
_entity.pdbx_description
1 polymer ?
#
loop_
_entity_poly.entity_id
_entity_poly.type
_entity_poly.pdbx_seq_one_letter_code
_entity_poly.pdbx_strand_id
1 'polypeptide(L)'
;GGPTRFYEIEENEVEDLAPMLGIDQITGGRAVISGHIVSDNMDIFAANERGPNFLYKNINGNFNDIAIEKNVQDTFQNGRGTALTDFLYRGELDIITSNWEGYHRIFVKQKESFLDMSSLDFRSPSRIRTVISADFDNDGYDEIFLNNIGQPNKLFRILDEGNLEEIKLDAALEAQGLGTGAAVADIDGDGILELLISHGESGAQPLLSLIHI
;
A
#
# COMPACT_ATOMS: atom_id res chain seq x y z
N GLY A 1 9.57 3.58 -18.51
CA GLY A 1 10.04 3.00 -17.26
C GLY A 1 11.40 2.37 -17.46
N GLY A 2 12.15 2.18 -16.39
CA GLY A 2 13.40 1.42 -16.37
C GLY A 2 13.16 0.04 -15.74
N PRO A 3 14.19 -0.82 -15.73
CA PRO A 3 14.09 -2.10 -15.03
C PRO A 3 13.97 -1.89 -13.52
N THR A 4 13.30 -2.84 -12.86
CA THR A 4 13.31 -2.94 -11.40
C THR A 4 14.74 -3.15 -10.92
N ARG A 5 15.10 -2.58 -9.80
CA ARG A 5 16.43 -2.68 -9.18
C ARG A 5 16.30 -3.27 -7.78
N PHE A 6 17.27 -4.08 -7.41
CA PHE A 6 17.41 -4.63 -6.07
C PHE A 6 18.89 -4.47 -5.66
N TYR A 7 19.14 -3.56 -4.75
CA TYR A 7 20.50 -3.22 -4.35
C TYR A 7 20.89 -3.91 -3.07
N GLU A 8 22.00 -4.63 -3.12
CA GLU A 8 22.75 -5.03 -1.94
C GLU A 8 23.81 -3.98 -1.64
N ILE A 9 23.97 -3.64 -0.37
CA ILE A 9 24.93 -2.63 0.07
C ILE A 9 25.82 -3.28 1.12
N GLU A 10 27.07 -3.51 0.74
CA GLU A 10 28.11 -4.03 1.64
C GLU A 10 29.24 -3.02 1.77
N GLU A 11 29.52 -2.57 2.99
CA GLU A 11 30.55 -1.58 3.32
C GLU A 11 30.48 -0.32 2.44
N ASN A 12 31.20 -0.26 1.31
CA ASN A 12 31.24 0.86 0.37
C ASN A 12 30.86 0.45 -1.06
N GLU A 13 30.36 -0.77 -1.26
CA GLU A 13 29.97 -1.30 -2.56
C GLU A 13 28.46 -1.39 -2.65
N VAL A 14 27.92 -1.11 -3.84
CA VAL A 14 26.48 -1.22 -4.14
C VAL A 14 26.36 -2.09 -5.38
N GLU A 15 25.75 -3.26 -5.24
CA GLU A 15 25.51 -4.20 -6.33
C GLU A 15 24.01 -4.28 -6.64
N ASP A 16 23.68 -4.32 -7.94
CA ASP A 16 22.32 -4.54 -8.40
C ASP A 16 22.09 -6.03 -8.66
N LEU A 17 21.42 -6.69 -7.73
CA LEU A 17 21.13 -8.12 -7.80
C LEU A 17 19.84 -8.45 -8.55
N ALA A 18 19.04 -7.46 -8.99
CA ALA A 18 17.74 -7.72 -9.64
C ALA A 18 17.83 -8.69 -10.83
N PRO A 19 18.84 -8.61 -11.74
CA PRO A 19 18.95 -9.57 -12.83
C PRO A 19 19.23 -11.00 -12.37
N MET A 20 20.07 -11.15 -11.33
CA MET A 20 20.42 -12.45 -10.78
C MET A 20 19.22 -13.08 -10.05
N LEU A 21 18.40 -12.26 -9.41
CA LEU A 21 17.21 -12.68 -8.65
C LEU A 21 15.95 -12.84 -9.52
N GLY A 22 16.02 -12.51 -10.82
CA GLY A 22 14.89 -12.65 -11.75
C GLY A 22 13.78 -11.63 -11.56
N ILE A 23 14.08 -10.46 -10.98
CA ILE A 23 13.12 -9.38 -10.70
C ILE A 23 13.43 -8.07 -11.43
N ASP A 24 14.18 -8.12 -12.51
CA ASP A 24 14.64 -6.97 -13.29
C ASP A 24 13.67 -6.52 -14.41
N GLN A 25 12.38 -6.88 -14.30
CA GLN A 25 11.37 -6.55 -15.31
C GLN A 25 11.29 -5.03 -15.56
N ILE A 26 11.11 -4.68 -16.84
CA ILE A 26 10.83 -3.29 -17.23
C ILE A 26 9.34 -3.03 -17.03
N THR A 27 9.00 -2.24 -16.04
CA THR A 27 7.62 -2.00 -15.63
C THR A 27 7.33 -0.51 -15.38
N GLY A 28 6.06 -0.20 -15.14
CA GLY A 28 5.62 1.08 -14.60
C GLY A 28 5.55 1.05 -13.06
N GLY A 29 6.53 0.44 -12.39
CA GLY A 29 6.54 0.28 -10.93
C GLY A 29 6.25 1.60 -10.20
N ARG A 30 5.35 1.56 -9.21
CA ARG A 30 4.93 2.73 -8.43
C ARG A 30 5.02 2.54 -6.93
N ALA A 31 4.69 1.35 -6.47
CA ALA A 31 4.78 1.01 -5.07
C ALA A 31 5.31 -0.42 -4.92
N VAL A 32 6.06 -0.64 -3.86
CA VAL A 32 6.59 -1.95 -3.49
C VAL A 32 6.47 -2.10 -1.98
N ILE A 33 6.12 -3.30 -1.56
CA ILE A 33 6.07 -3.66 -0.15
C ILE A 33 6.58 -5.10 0.02
N SER A 34 7.17 -5.40 1.16
CA SER A 34 7.66 -6.73 1.50
C SER A 34 7.11 -7.21 2.83
N GLY A 35 6.93 -8.52 2.94
CA GLY A 35 6.42 -9.16 4.15
C GLY A 35 6.30 -10.67 3.96
N HIS A 36 5.91 -11.40 5.01
CA HIS A 36 5.62 -12.84 4.96
C HIS A 36 4.22 -13.08 4.33
N ILE A 37 4.08 -12.74 3.03
CA ILE A 37 2.78 -12.70 2.35
C ILE A 37 2.29 -14.11 2.04
N VAL A 38 3.11 -14.92 1.37
CA VAL A 38 2.75 -16.28 0.90
C VAL A 38 3.75 -17.34 1.32
N SER A 39 4.84 -16.95 1.97
CA SER A 39 5.88 -17.84 2.47
C SER A 39 6.40 -17.38 3.83
N ASP A 40 7.23 -18.22 4.46
CA ASP A 40 7.93 -17.87 5.71
C ASP A 40 9.13 -16.94 5.47
N ASN A 41 9.42 -16.60 4.21
CA ASN A 41 10.45 -15.63 3.82
C ASN A 41 9.83 -14.28 3.47
N MET A 42 10.67 -13.25 3.31
CA MET A 42 10.22 -11.93 2.86
C MET A 42 9.87 -11.99 1.37
N ASP A 43 8.59 -12.04 1.07
CA ASP A 43 8.04 -11.92 -0.27
C ASP A 43 7.93 -10.43 -0.67
N ILE A 44 7.77 -10.16 -1.96
CA ILE A 44 7.65 -8.79 -2.47
C ILE A 44 6.36 -8.67 -3.28
N PHE A 45 5.52 -7.69 -2.96
CA PHE A 45 4.43 -7.27 -3.84
C PHE A 45 4.78 -5.93 -4.48
N ALA A 46 4.63 -5.85 -5.81
CA ALA A 46 4.93 -4.64 -6.58
C ALA A 46 3.70 -4.22 -7.40
N ALA A 47 3.18 -3.03 -7.11
CA ALA A 47 2.07 -2.43 -7.85
C ALA A 47 2.60 -1.62 -9.03
N ASN A 48 2.01 -1.82 -10.21
CA ASN A 48 2.43 -1.22 -11.45
C ASN A 48 1.36 -0.31 -12.07
N GLU A 49 1.82 0.76 -12.70
CA GLU A 49 1.01 1.58 -13.60
C GLU A 49 1.14 1.01 -15.01
N ARG A 50 0.01 0.76 -15.68
CA ARG A 50 -0.04 0.24 -17.06
C ARG A 50 0.60 -1.14 -17.22
N GLY A 51 0.19 -2.08 -16.39
CA GLY A 51 0.62 -3.47 -16.47
C GLY A 51 0.24 -4.25 -15.22
N PRO A 52 0.47 -5.55 -15.21
CA PRO A 52 0.13 -6.39 -14.07
C PRO A 52 0.96 -6.03 -12.84
N ASN A 53 0.38 -6.22 -11.67
CA ASN A 53 1.15 -6.28 -10.43
C ASN A 53 1.97 -7.57 -10.40
N PHE A 54 3.05 -7.57 -9.63
CA PHE A 54 3.86 -8.75 -9.34
C PHE A 54 3.72 -9.16 -7.88
N LEU A 55 3.73 -10.47 -7.66
CA LEU A 55 3.89 -11.08 -6.34
C LEU A 55 5.05 -12.06 -6.41
N TYR A 56 6.20 -11.61 -5.98
CA TYR A 56 7.42 -12.40 -5.96
C TYR A 56 7.50 -13.21 -4.67
N LYS A 57 7.26 -14.52 -4.78
CA LYS A 57 7.50 -15.45 -3.70
C LYS A 57 8.98 -15.68 -3.54
N ASN A 58 9.46 -15.50 -2.32
CA ASN A 58 10.87 -15.75 -1.98
C ASN A 58 11.07 -17.25 -1.64
N ILE A 59 11.89 -17.89 -2.43
CA ILE A 59 12.31 -19.30 -2.21
C ILE A 59 13.82 -19.31 -1.92
N ASN A 60 14.19 -19.15 -0.65
CA ASN A 60 15.58 -19.13 -0.21
C ASN A 60 16.47 -18.11 -0.95
N GLY A 61 15.95 -16.89 -1.11
CA GLY A 61 16.67 -15.80 -1.79
C GLY A 61 16.42 -15.71 -3.29
N ASN A 62 15.74 -16.67 -3.91
CA ASN A 62 15.31 -16.60 -5.31
C ASN A 62 13.83 -16.19 -5.39
N PHE A 63 13.47 -15.37 -6.36
CA PHE A 63 12.13 -14.84 -6.48
C PHE A 63 11.39 -15.39 -7.71
N ASN A 64 10.18 -15.88 -7.48
CA ASN A 64 9.28 -16.31 -8.55
C ASN A 64 8.01 -15.47 -8.53
N ASP A 65 7.65 -14.87 -9.67
CA ASP A 65 6.37 -14.18 -9.81
C ASP A 65 5.22 -15.18 -9.86
N ILE A 66 4.33 -15.08 -8.89
CA ILE A 66 3.12 -15.91 -8.76
C ILE A 66 1.83 -15.08 -8.77
N ALA A 67 1.88 -13.82 -9.21
CA ALA A 67 0.72 -12.91 -9.18
C ALA A 67 -0.48 -13.45 -9.96
N ILE A 68 -0.25 -14.10 -11.10
CA ILE A 68 -1.32 -14.76 -11.90
C ILE A 68 -1.93 -15.92 -11.12
N GLU A 69 -1.09 -16.81 -10.61
CA GLU A 69 -1.51 -17.99 -9.85
C GLU A 69 -2.31 -17.59 -8.61
N LYS A 70 -1.90 -16.51 -7.96
CA LYS A 70 -2.53 -16.00 -6.74
C LYS A 70 -3.64 -14.98 -6.98
N ASN A 71 -3.96 -14.66 -8.23
CA ASN A 71 -5.07 -13.77 -8.62
C ASN A 71 -4.93 -12.33 -8.09
N VAL A 72 -3.71 -11.79 -8.06
CA VAL A 72 -3.41 -10.42 -7.57
C VAL A 72 -2.81 -9.50 -8.64
N GLN A 73 -2.75 -9.94 -9.89
CA GLN A 73 -2.10 -9.19 -10.98
C GLN A 73 -2.80 -7.87 -11.35
N ASP A 74 -4.12 -7.76 -11.17
CA ASP A 74 -4.96 -6.55 -11.42
C ASP A 74 -4.56 -5.76 -12.69
N THR A 75 -4.38 -6.46 -13.81
CA THR A 75 -3.68 -6.03 -15.04
C THR A 75 -4.18 -4.73 -15.66
N PHE A 76 -5.46 -4.41 -15.48
CA PHE A 76 -6.11 -3.26 -16.14
C PHE A 76 -6.22 -2.02 -15.24
N GLN A 77 -5.56 -2.03 -14.11
CA GLN A 77 -5.55 -0.91 -13.18
C GLN A 77 -4.22 -0.15 -13.22
N ASN A 78 -4.20 1.04 -12.65
CA ASN A 78 -3.00 1.88 -12.56
C ASN A 78 -2.54 1.94 -11.11
N GLY A 79 -1.80 0.94 -10.65
CA GLY A 79 -1.31 0.85 -9.28
C GLY A 79 -0.50 2.06 -8.85
N ARG A 80 -0.73 2.53 -7.62
CA ARG A 80 -0.03 3.70 -7.03
C ARG A 80 0.49 3.46 -5.63
N GLY A 81 -0.32 2.90 -4.75
CA GLY A 81 0.04 2.62 -3.38
C GLY A 81 -0.25 1.18 -3.01
N THR A 82 0.49 0.64 -2.06
CA THR A 82 0.26 -0.70 -1.52
C THR A 82 0.59 -0.73 -0.03
N ALA A 83 -0.18 -1.51 0.73
CA ALA A 83 0.04 -1.79 2.13
C ALA A 83 -0.24 -3.27 2.42
N LEU A 84 0.25 -3.76 3.54
CA LEU A 84 -0.11 -5.06 4.11
C LEU A 84 -0.90 -4.83 5.39
N THR A 85 -1.88 -5.68 5.64
CA THR A 85 -2.70 -5.68 6.85
C THR A 85 -3.20 -7.08 7.13
N ASP A 86 -3.55 -7.39 8.36
CA ASP A 86 -4.32 -8.59 8.70
C ASP A 86 -5.82 -8.25 8.65
N PHE A 87 -6.38 -8.20 7.43
CA PHE A 87 -7.74 -7.68 7.18
C PHE A 87 -8.85 -8.46 7.90
N LEU A 88 -8.63 -9.73 8.17
CA LEU A 88 -9.61 -10.59 8.86
C LEU A 88 -9.14 -11.04 10.25
N TYR A 89 -8.06 -10.45 10.77
CA TYR A 89 -7.50 -10.74 12.12
C TYR A 89 -7.21 -12.23 12.34
N ARG A 90 -6.54 -12.84 11.36
CA ARG A 90 -6.21 -14.27 11.35
C ARG A 90 -4.71 -14.54 11.56
N GLY A 91 -3.90 -13.50 11.74
CA GLY A 91 -2.44 -13.60 11.76
C GLY A 91 -1.84 -13.80 10.36
N GLU A 92 -2.57 -13.47 9.30
CA GLU A 92 -2.13 -13.58 7.90
C GLU A 92 -2.10 -12.21 7.24
N LEU A 93 -1.08 -11.96 6.41
CA LEU A 93 -0.98 -10.70 5.68
C LEU A 93 -1.82 -10.74 4.40
N ASP A 94 -2.71 -9.77 4.29
CA ASP A 94 -3.53 -9.44 3.14
C ASP A 94 -2.94 -8.23 2.41
N ILE A 95 -3.25 -8.05 1.12
CA ILE A 95 -2.65 -7.01 0.29
C ILE A 95 -3.69 -5.95 -0.03
N ILE A 96 -3.39 -4.70 0.33
CA ILE A 96 -4.13 -3.54 -0.15
C ILE A 96 -3.37 -2.95 -1.33
N THR A 97 -4.04 -2.74 -2.45
CA THR A 97 -3.48 -1.99 -3.58
C THR A 97 -4.45 -0.93 -4.04
N SER A 98 -3.94 0.29 -4.18
CA SER A 98 -4.74 1.42 -4.61
C SER A 98 -4.36 1.85 -6.02
N ASN A 99 -5.35 2.22 -6.81
CA ASN A 99 -5.23 2.45 -8.24
C ASN A 99 -5.61 3.89 -8.61
N TRP A 100 -4.79 4.54 -9.43
CA TRP A 100 -5.05 5.89 -9.94
C TRP A 100 -6.26 5.92 -10.88
N GLU A 101 -7.30 6.63 -10.47
CA GLU A 101 -8.56 6.75 -11.22
C GLU A 101 -9.17 5.37 -11.57
N GLY A 102 -8.82 4.34 -10.78
CA GLY A 102 -9.25 2.96 -10.94
C GLY A 102 -9.75 2.35 -9.63
N TYR A 103 -10.27 1.15 -9.70
CA TYR A 103 -10.82 0.45 -8.53
C TYR A 103 -9.72 0.04 -7.56
N HIS A 104 -9.80 0.49 -6.30
CA HIS A 104 -8.92 0.00 -5.24
C HIS A 104 -9.27 -1.44 -4.86
N ARG A 105 -8.28 -2.19 -4.35
CA ARG A 105 -8.42 -3.62 -4.04
C ARG A 105 -7.96 -3.92 -2.62
N ILE A 106 -8.66 -4.86 -1.99
CA ILE A 106 -8.22 -5.57 -0.80
C ILE A 106 -8.20 -7.05 -1.16
N PHE A 107 -7.02 -7.56 -1.43
CA PHE A 107 -6.81 -8.96 -1.75
C PHE A 107 -6.59 -9.74 -0.46
N VAL A 108 -7.61 -10.49 -0.06
CA VAL A 108 -7.61 -11.29 1.16
C VAL A 108 -7.14 -12.70 0.86
N LYS A 109 -6.12 -13.14 1.57
CA LYS A 109 -5.52 -14.45 1.40
C LYS A 109 -6.51 -15.58 1.66
N GLN A 110 -6.56 -16.52 0.77
CA GLN A 110 -7.27 -17.79 0.89
C GLN A 110 -6.25 -18.93 0.79
N LYS A 111 -6.69 -20.17 0.98
CA LYS A 111 -5.76 -21.33 0.97
C LYS A 111 -4.83 -21.33 -0.25
N GLU A 112 -5.37 -21.13 -1.45
CA GLU A 112 -4.62 -21.29 -2.70
C GLU A 112 -4.40 -19.97 -3.46
N SER A 113 -5.19 -18.94 -3.20
CA SER A 113 -5.16 -17.66 -3.92
C SER A 113 -5.62 -16.51 -3.05
N PHE A 114 -5.77 -15.32 -3.62
CA PHE A 114 -6.39 -14.18 -2.95
C PHE A 114 -7.78 -13.92 -3.55
N LEU A 115 -8.68 -13.43 -2.69
CA LEU A 115 -10.01 -12.98 -3.07
C LEU A 115 -10.09 -11.46 -2.88
N ASP A 116 -10.59 -10.73 -3.88
CA ASP A 116 -10.91 -9.30 -3.73
C ASP A 116 -12.16 -9.12 -2.84
N MET A 117 -11.96 -8.62 -1.63
CA MET A 117 -13.01 -8.34 -0.65
C MET A 117 -13.31 -6.84 -0.50
N SER A 118 -12.86 -6.01 -1.45
CA SER A 118 -13.11 -4.56 -1.41
C SER A 118 -14.60 -4.24 -1.40
N SER A 119 -15.06 -3.45 -0.42
CA SER A 119 -16.41 -2.90 -0.42
C SER A 119 -16.64 -1.92 -1.58
N LEU A 120 -17.88 -1.61 -1.93
CA LEU A 120 -18.19 -0.66 -3.00
C LEU A 120 -17.63 0.74 -2.69
N ASP A 121 -17.66 1.16 -1.44
CA ASP A 121 -17.19 2.48 -1.01
C ASP A 121 -15.66 2.55 -1.07
N PHE A 122 -14.97 1.50 -0.59
CA PHE A 122 -13.52 1.42 -0.64
C PHE A 122 -12.99 1.41 -2.07
N ARG A 123 -13.56 0.59 -2.94
CA ARG A 123 -13.11 0.44 -4.33
C ARG A 123 -13.40 1.64 -5.23
N SER A 124 -14.10 2.67 -4.74
CA SER A 124 -14.43 3.86 -5.52
C SER A 124 -13.19 4.53 -6.10
N PRO A 125 -13.12 4.76 -7.43
CA PRO A 125 -11.96 5.37 -8.06
C PRO A 125 -11.59 6.72 -7.46
N SER A 126 -10.30 6.94 -7.23
CA SER A 126 -9.78 8.22 -6.75
C SER A 126 -8.38 8.51 -7.30
N ARG A 127 -7.88 9.73 -7.10
CA ARG A 127 -6.52 10.14 -7.47
C ARG A 127 -5.54 9.82 -6.35
N ILE A 128 -5.48 8.56 -6.02
CA ILE A 128 -4.65 8.04 -4.93
C ILE A 128 -3.16 8.24 -5.17
N ARG A 129 -2.40 8.50 -4.09
CA ARG A 129 -0.93 8.54 -4.08
C ARG A 129 -0.33 7.53 -3.13
N THR A 130 -0.87 7.44 -1.92
CA THR A 130 -0.34 6.57 -0.87
C THR A 130 -1.48 5.87 -0.17
N VAL A 131 -1.28 4.63 0.21
CA VAL A 131 -2.12 3.92 1.16
C VAL A 131 -1.28 3.53 2.37
N ILE A 132 -1.85 3.67 3.56
CA ILE A 132 -1.25 3.27 4.82
C ILE A 132 -2.26 2.39 5.54
N SER A 133 -1.77 1.31 6.15
CA SER A 133 -2.51 0.52 7.14
C SER A 133 -1.76 0.61 8.46
N ALA A 134 -2.44 1.03 9.50
CA ALA A 134 -1.90 1.16 10.84
C ALA A 134 -3.04 1.27 11.87
N ASP A 135 -2.78 0.83 13.09
CA ASP A 135 -3.67 1.01 14.24
C ASP A 135 -3.53 2.47 14.76
N PHE A 136 -4.38 3.36 14.26
CA PHE A 136 -4.31 4.79 14.57
C PHE A 136 -4.95 5.13 15.91
N ASP A 137 -5.93 4.38 16.38
CA ASP A 137 -6.64 4.65 17.63
C ASP A 137 -6.26 3.69 18.78
N ASN A 138 -5.24 2.83 18.55
CA ASN A 138 -4.72 1.86 19.52
C ASN A 138 -5.77 0.86 20.03
N ASP A 139 -6.74 0.51 19.20
CA ASP A 139 -7.75 -0.51 19.55
C ASP A 139 -7.29 -1.94 19.23
N GLY A 140 -6.12 -2.09 18.60
CA GLY A 140 -5.50 -3.35 18.19
C GLY A 140 -5.87 -3.78 16.78
N TYR A 141 -6.58 -2.96 16.03
CA TYR A 141 -7.01 -3.19 14.66
C TYR A 141 -6.50 -2.07 13.75
N ASP A 142 -6.09 -2.43 12.54
CA ASP A 142 -5.61 -1.42 11.59
C ASP A 142 -6.77 -0.64 10.98
N GLU A 143 -6.57 0.66 10.79
CA GLU A 143 -7.31 1.48 9.85
C GLU A 143 -6.55 1.57 8.51
N ILE A 144 -7.30 1.88 7.45
CA ILE A 144 -6.74 2.07 6.10
C ILE A 144 -6.92 3.52 5.68
N PHE A 145 -5.81 4.24 5.57
CA PHE A 145 -5.79 5.62 5.11
C PHE A 145 -5.45 5.70 3.62
N LEU A 146 -6.28 6.43 2.85
CA LEU A 146 -6.10 6.70 1.43
C LEU A 146 -5.76 8.18 1.22
N ASN A 147 -4.49 8.47 0.85
CA ASN A 147 -4.03 9.82 0.53
C ASN A 147 -4.29 10.16 -0.93
N ASN A 148 -5.16 11.12 -1.19
CA ASN A 148 -5.58 11.56 -2.51
C ASN A 148 -4.97 12.90 -2.90
N ILE A 149 -4.80 13.14 -4.21
CA ILE A 149 -4.37 14.41 -4.76
C ILE A 149 -5.54 15.15 -5.42
N GLY A 150 -5.84 16.35 -4.93
CA GLY A 150 -6.95 17.17 -5.43
C GLY A 150 -8.34 16.61 -5.15
N GLN A 151 -8.45 15.68 -4.22
CA GLN A 151 -9.68 15.06 -3.75
C GLN A 151 -9.56 14.83 -2.24
N PRO A 152 -10.68 14.69 -1.49
CA PRO A 152 -10.65 14.34 -0.07
C PRO A 152 -9.88 13.04 0.17
N ASN A 153 -9.09 13.01 1.23
CA ASN A 153 -8.53 11.79 1.77
C ASN A 153 -9.64 10.95 2.39
N LYS A 154 -9.39 9.66 2.55
CA LYS A 154 -10.34 8.74 3.18
C LYS A 154 -9.64 7.91 4.25
N LEU A 155 -10.37 7.62 5.31
CA LEU A 155 -9.96 6.70 6.36
C LEU A 155 -11.05 5.66 6.54
N PHE A 156 -10.67 4.39 6.58
CA PHE A 156 -11.58 3.28 6.78
C PHE A 156 -11.16 2.49 8.01
N ARG A 157 -12.11 2.23 8.91
CA ARG A 157 -11.95 1.25 9.98
C ARG A 157 -12.30 -0.13 9.46
N ILE A 158 -11.49 -1.12 9.82
CA ILE A 158 -11.78 -2.53 9.56
C ILE A 158 -12.67 -3.04 10.71
N LEU A 159 -13.84 -3.53 10.38
CA LEU A 159 -14.79 -4.13 11.32
C LEU A 159 -14.76 -5.65 11.21
N ASP A 160 -15.47 -6.32 12.12
CA ASP A 160 -15.63 -7.77 12.09
C ASP A 160 -16.00 -8.30 10.71
N GLU A 161 -15.50 -9.48 10.38
CA GLU A 161 -15.73 -10.17 9.10
C GLU A 161 -15.24 -9.41 7.86
N GLY A 162 -14.37 -8.41 8.02
CA GLY A 162 -13.82 -7.62 6.91
C GLY A 162 -14.79 -6.58 6.35
N ASN A 163 -15.78 -6.18 7.11
CA ASN A 163 -16.59 -5.02 6.79
C ASN A 163 -15.75 -3.75 6.97
N LEU A 164 -16.06 -2.71 6.18
CA LEU A 164 -15.37 -1.42 6.26
C LEU A 164 -16.37 -0.32 6.61
N GLU A 165 -15.96 0.54 7.53
CA GLU A 165 -16.65 1.79 7.86
C GLU A 165 -15.77 2.98 7.47
N GLU A 166 -16.28 3.90 6.64
CA GLU A 166 -15.57 5.15 6.37
C GLU A 166 -15.71 6.10 7.56
N ILE A 167 -14.60 6.39 8.22
CA ILE A 167 -14.52 7.38 9.28
C ILE A 167 -14.57 8.76 8.66
N LYS A 168 -15.50 9.61 9.11
CA LYS A 168 -15.57 10.99 8.67
C LYS A 168 -14.46 11.78 9.32
N LEU A 169 -13.53 12.22 8.49
CA LEU A 169 -12.43 13.06 8.89
C LEU A 169 -12.91 14.52 9.02
N ASP A 170 -12.23 15.29 9.85
CA ASP A 170 -12.51 16.73 9.91
C ASP A 170 -11.99 17.46 8.65
N ALA A 171 -12.34 18.73 8.53
CA ALA A 171 -12.00 19.53 7.35
C ALA A 171 -10.47 19.60 7.06
N ALA A 172 -9.62 19.35 8.04
CA ALA A 172 -8.17 19.36 7.85
C ALA A 172 -7.69 18.14 7.05
N LEU A 173 -8.32 16.97 7.26
CA LEU A 173 -8.02 15.74 6.54
C LEU A 173 -8.77 15.65 5.20
N GLU A 174 -9.94 16.25 5.13
CA GLU A 174 -10.75 16.31 3.91
C GLU A 174 -10.28 17.40 2.94
N ALA A 175 -9.24 18.16 3.28
CA ALA A 175 -8.73 19.21 2.42
C ALA A 175 -8.39 18.66 1.02
N GLN A 176 -8.93 19.29 -0.01
CA GLN A 176 -8.62 18.97 -1.42
C GLN A 176 -7.21 19.46 -1.78
N GLY A 177 -6.24 19.14 -0.95
CA GLY A 177 -4.85 19.49 -1.16
C GLY A 177 -4.18 18.61 -2.21
N LEU A 178 -2.99 19.03 -2.66
CA LEU A 178 -2.15 18.20 -3.51
C LEU A 178 -1.32 17.25 -2.63
N GLY A 179 -1.97 16.34 -1.90
CA GLY A 179 -1.30 15.32 -1.10
C GLY A 179 -0.43 14.44 -1.98
N THR A 180 0.89 14.53 -1.82
CA THR A 180 1.86 13.81 -2.66
C THR A 180 2.41 12.56 -2.00
N GLY A 181 2.36 12.49 -0.68
CA GLY A 181 2.77 11.35 0.12
C GLY A 181 2.24 11.44 1.53
N ALA A 182 2.23 10.31 2.22
CA ALA A 182 1.89 10.22 3.63
C ALA A 182 2.81 9.21 4.33
N ALA A 183 2.99 9.42 5.62
CA ALA A 183 3.73 8.52 6.51
C ALA A 183 3.06 8.51 7.88
N VAL A 184 3.32 7.50 8.67
CA VAL A 184 2.83 7.34 10.03
C VAL A 184 3.98 7.06 10.98
N ALA A 185 3.96 7.70 12.14
CA ALA A 185 4.91 7.45 13.21
C ALA A 185 4.38 8.01 14.53
N ASP A 186 4.77 7.44 15.65
CA ASP A 186 4.68 8.06 16.98
C ASP A 186 5.83 9.08 17.11
N ILE A 187 5.51 10.37 16.88
CA ILE A 187 6.53 11.42 16.76
C ILE A 187 6.90 12.01 18.13
N ASP A 188 5.94 12.11 19.02
CA ASP A 188 6.16 12.70 20.36
C ASP A 188 6.41 11.65 21.45
N GLY A 189 6.28 10.36 21.11
CA GLY A 189 6.58 9.24 22.01
C GLY A 189 5.47 8.94 23.01
N ASP A 190 4.25 9.35 22.75
CA ASP A 190 3.10 9.12 23.64
C ASP A 190 2.40 7.77 23.42
N GLY A 191 2.78 7.04 22.36
CA GLY A 191 2.25 5.74 21.99
C GLY A 191 1.04 5.82 21.04
N ILE A 192 0.64 7.02 20.63
CA ILE A 192 -0.39 7.23 19.60
C ILE A 192 0.32 7.56 18.28
N LEU A 193 -0.21 7.06 17.16
CA LEU A 193 0.39 7.28 15.87
C LEU A 193 -0.09 8.61 15.25
N GLU A 194 0.85 9.45 14.82
CA GLU A 194 0.55 10.63 14.02
C GLU A 194 0.62 10.31 12.52
N LEU A 195 -0.32 10.90 11.79
CA LEU A 195 -0.34 10.89 10.34
C LEU A 195 0.30 12.17 9.78
N LEU A 196 1.36 12.00 9.01
CA LEU A 196 2.03 13.09 8.29
C LEU A 196 1.61 13.05 6.84
N ILE A 197 1.16 14.19 6.30
CA ILE A 197 0.81 14.33 4.88
C ILE A 197 1.65 15.43 4.27
N SER A 198 2.42 15.08 3.23
CA SER A 198 3.14 16.06 2.42
C SER A 198 2.24 16.58 1.30
N HIS A 199 2.26 17.88 1.09
CA HIS A 199 1.51 18.54 0.03
C HIS A 199 2.45 19.09 -1.06
N GLY A 200 2.07 18.92 -2.33
CA GLY A 200 2.73 19.57 -3.44
C GLY A 200 2.39 21.09 -3.48
N GLU A 201 3.06 21.83 -4.33
CA GLU A 201 2.86 23.27 -4.47
C GLU A 201 1.40 23.62 -4.83
N SER A 202 0.67 24.12 -3.86
CA SER A 202 -0.58 24.85 -4.09
C SER A 202 -0.61 25.99 -3.09
N GLY A 203 -0.03 27.10 -3.41
CA GLY A 203 0.14 28.39 -2.73
C GLY A 203 -0.67 28.77 -1.47
N ALA A 204 -1.46 27.90 -0.88
CA ALA A 204 -2.30 28.15 0.28
C ALA A 204 -2.36 26.98 1.29
N GLN A 205 -1.68 25.85 1.04
CA GLN A 205 -1.70 24.69 1.95
C GLN A 205 -0.34 24.57 2.66
N PRO A 206 -0.31 24.17 3.95
CA PRO A 206 0.94 23.86 4.61
C PRO A 206 1.65 22.71 3.86
N LEU A 207 2.97 22.78 3.78
CA LEU A 207 3.78 21.74 3.12
C LEU A 207 3.71 20.39 3.86
N LEU A 208 3.32 20.41 5.12
CA LEU A 208 3.18 19.25 5.98
C LEU A 208 1.99 19.45 6.93
N SER A 209 1.15 18.44 7.03
CA SER A 209 0.11 18.36 8.07
C SER A 209 0.45 17.22 9.01
N LEU A 210 0.38 17.50 10.31
CA LEU A 210 0.51 16.52 11.38
C LEU A 210 -0.85 16.37 12.04
N ILE A 211 -1.33 15.16 12.21
CA ILE A 211 -2.70 14.90 12.63
C ILE A 211 -2.69 13.76 13.64
N HIS A 212 -3.29 14.00 14.82
CA HIS A 212 -3.75 12.96 15.72
C HIS A 212 -5.14 12.49 15.24
N ILE A 213 -5.35 11.20 15.16
CA ILE A 213 -6.61 10.58 14.74
C ILE A 213 -7.39 10.08 15.94
#